data_5b0052dfb0ede4ec8ada13278b8e83ab
#
_entry.id   5b0052dfb0ede4ec8ada13278b8e83ab
#
_cell.length_a   1.000
_cell.length_b   1.000
_cell.length_c   1.000
_cell.angle_alpha   90.00
_cell.angle_beta   90.00
_cell.angle_gamma   90.00
#
_symmetry.space_group_name_H-M   'P 1'
#
loop_
_entity.id
_entity.type
_entity.pdbx_description
1 polymer ?
#
loop_
_entity_poly.entity_id
_entity_poly.type
_entity_poly.pdbx_seq_one_letter_code
_entity_poly.pdbx_strand_id
1 'polypeptide(L)'
;VWVDAPIGYIASMENWFKDNNIDTETVWSNESEYEIYHFIGKDIAYFHGLFWPALLNSANLKLPDGIFVHGFLTINGEKMSKSKGTGIMAKEFAEICNPETLRYYFATKLNNKVEDIDLNFEDYVQKINSDVVGKYLNIASRSASFLKKNDNKLSENINKDLINLLTNEKQNVITLYEEREYSKLIRLIMDLADTVNKYINEETPWKKDLNEAIDISSTALNAFKIITIYLNPIIPNLSKEAYKFLNLTNCSFDDVDKLLNGHIDNYKPLLNRLEPIIIPEEDDMENKNIIDIKQFSSVDLRVAKITKAENVDGADKLLRLSLDVGELGTRNVFAGIKSSYKPEDLTDRMVVLVNNLAPREMKFGVSEGMVLASSNDDKIFLISPDKGAVPGMKVK
;
A
#
# COMPACT_ATOMS: atom_id res chain seq x y z
N VAL A 1 3.46 -6.81 -26.92
CA VAL A 1 2.96 -7.28 -25.63
C VAL A 1 1.98 -6.27 -25.00
N TRP A 2 2.21 -4.99 -25.17
CA TRP A 2 1.41 -3.93 -24.52
C TRP A 2 0.21 -3.44 -25.34
N VAL A 3 0.11 -3.78 -26.62
CA VAL A 3 -0.99 -3.34 -27.50
C VAL A 3 -2.31 -4.00 -27.11
N ASP A 4 -2.26 -5.24 -26.65
CA ASP A 4 -3.41 -6.03 -26.19
C ASP A 4 -3.71 -5.89 -24.70
N ALA A 5 -2.74 -5.43 -23.88
CA ALA A 5 -2.91 -5.31 -22.43
C ALA A 5 -4.10 -4.43 -22.01
N PRO A 6 -4.39 -3.28 -22.66
CA PRO A 6 -5.54 -2.45 -22.30
C PRO A 6 -6.91 -3.12 -22.47
N ILE A 7 -7.04 -4.21 -23.24
CA ILE A 7 -8.27 -5.01 -23.32
C ILE A 7 -8.65 -5.56 -21.94
N GLY A 8 -7.67 -5.75 -21.06
CA GLY A 8 -7.88 -6.12 -19.67
C GLY A 8 -8.79 -5.17 -18.90
N TYR A 9 -8.87 -3.89 -19.28
CA TYR A 9 -9.80 -2.93 -18.68
C TYR A 9 -11.25 -3.33 -18.96
N ILE A 10 -11.57 -3.68 -20.22
CA ILE A 10 -12.90 -4.14 -20.62
C ILE A 10 -13.24 -5.43 -19.87
N ALA A 11 -12.34 -6.43 -19.91
CA ALA A 11 -12.56 -7.73 -19.27
C ALA A 11 -12.73 -7.61 -17.74
N SER A 12 -11.95 -6.74 -17.08
CA SER A 12 -12.08 -6.48 -15.65
C SER A 12 -13.42 -5.81 -15.30
N MET A 13 -13.83 -4.84 -16.09
CA MET A 13 -15.10 -4.14 -15.90
C MET A 13 -16.30 -5.06 -16.16
N GLU A 14 -16.24 -5.93 -17.16
CA GLU A 14 -17.29 -6.92 -17.42
C GLU A 14 -17.61 -7.79 -16.21
N ASN A 15 -16.60 -8.26 -15.51
CA ASN A 15 -16.80 -9.08 -14.31
C ASN A 15 -17.50 -8.27 -13.22
N TRP A 16 -17.05 -7.04 -12.97
CA TRP A 16 -17.66 -6.17 -11.96
C TRP A 16 -19.10 -5.78 -12.31
N PHE A 17 -19.38 -5.49 -13.60
CA PHE A 17 -20.72 -5.13 -14.06
C PHE A 17 -21.68 -6.32 -13.96
N LYS A 18 -21.23 -7.54 -14.29
CA LYS A 18 -22.04 -8.76 -14.09
C LYS A 18 -22.45 -8.93 -12.62
N ASP A 19 -21.51 -8.72 -11.71
CA ASP A 19 -21.76 -8.82 -10.27
C ASP A 19 -22.72 -7.72 -9.76
N ASN A 20 -22.81 -6.59 -10.44
CA ASN A 20 -23.67 -5.46 -10.08
C ASN A 20 -24.91 -5.31 -10.99
N ASN A 21 -25.20 -6.27 -11.88
CA ASN A 21 -26.31 -6.25 -12.84
C ASN A 21 -26.35 -5.01 -13.75
N ILE A 22 -25.17 -4.53 -14.18
CA ILE A 22 -25.01 -3.44 -15.13
C ILE A 22 -24.69 -4.06 -16.50
N ASP A 23 -25.35 -3.58 -17.56
CA ASP A 23 -25.07 -4.02 -18.91
C ASP A 23 -23.75 -3.41 -19.41
N THR A 24 -22.80 -4.31 -19.71
CA THR A 24 -21.44 -3.93 -20.15
C THR A 24 -21.43 -3.25 -21.52
N GLU A 25 -22.34 -3.62 -22.41
CA GLU A 25 -22.41 -3.03 -23.75
C GLU A 25 -22.76 -1.53 -23.69
N THR A 26 -23.57 -1.12 -22.72
CA THR A 26 -23.94 0.29 -22.56
C THR A 26 -22.78 1.17 -22.12
N VAL A 27 -21.79 0.64 -21.40
CA VAL A 27 -20.66 1.44 -20.89
C VAL A 27 -19.63 1.74 -21.97
N TRP A 28 -19.32 0.77 -22.81
CA TRP A 28 -18.33 0.90 -23.91
C TRP A 28 -18.95 1.33 -25.25
N SER A 29 -20.26 1.56 -25.31
CA SER A 29 -20.93 2.12 -26.47
C SER A 29 -20.50 3.57 -26.71
N ASN A 30 -20.38 3.99 -27.97
CA ASN A 30 -20.11 5.39 -28.32
C ASN A 30 -21.21 6.36 -27.84
N GLU A 31 -22.41 5.85 -27.60
CA GLU A 31 -23.56 6.63 -27.08
C GLU A 31 -23.64 6.61 -25.52
N SER A 32 -22.63 6.00 -24.87
CA SER A 32 -22.60 5.86 -23.42
C SER A 32 -22.52 7.21 -22.70
N GLU A 33 -23.36 7.40 -21.69
CA GLU A 33 -23.30 8.54 -20.77
C GLU A 33 -22.23 8.39 -19.69
N TYR A 34 -21.62 7.20 -19.56
CA TYR A 34 -20.51 6.97 -18.62
C TYR A 34 -19.24 7.64 -19.12
N GLU A 35 -18.48 8.21 -18.20
CA GLU A 35 -17.17 8.78 -18.48
C GLU A 35 -16.07 7.79 -18.18
N ILE A 36 -15.05 7.73 -19.03
CA ILE A 36 -13.88 6.82 -18.90
C ILE A 36 -12.64 7.66 -18.71
N TYR A 37 -12.01 7.54 -17.54
CA TYR A 37 -10.78 8.22 -17.18
C TYR A 37 -9.65 7.23 -16.94
N HIS A 38 -8.50 7.47 -17.56
CA HIS A 38 -7.27 6.72 -17.30
C HIS A 38 -6.29 7.54 -16.46
N PHE A 39 -5.83 6.97 -15.34
CA PHE A 39 -4.74 7.50 -14.53
C PHE A 39 -3.54 6.58 -14.70
N ILE A 40 -2.48 7.08 -15.33
CA ILE A 40 -1.37 6.25 -15.80
C ILE A 40 0.00 6.86 -15.51
N GLY A 41 1.04 6.02 -15.42
CA GLY A 41 2.42 6.44 -15.40
C GLY A 41 2.91 6.94 -16.76
N LYS A 42 3.90 7.82 -16.76
CA LYS A 42 4.47 8.42 -18.00
C LYS A 42 5.07 7.40 -18.97
N ASP A 43 5.48 6.22 -18.50
CA ASP A 43 6.05 5.14 -19.29
C ASP A 43 5.06 4.46 -20.24
N ILE A 44 3.77 4.55 -19.94
CA ILE A 44 2.71 3.94 -20.75
C ILE A 44 1.83 4.98 -21.48
N ALA A 45 2.27 6.25 -21.51
CA ALA A 45 1.51 7.34 -22.12
C ALA A 45 1.23 7.09 -23.62
N TYR A 46 2.20 6.56 -24.38
CA TYR A 46 1.99 6.23 -25.80
C TYR A 46 0.94 5.15 -26.02
N PHE A 47 0.90 4.13 -25.15
CA PHE A 47 -0.06 3.04 -25.26
C PHE A 47 -1.49 3.53 -25.00
N HIS A 48 -1.70 4.41 -24.04
CA HIS A 48 -3.02 4.92 -23.68
C HIS A 48 -3.43 6.14 -24.49
N GLY A 49 -2.46 6.95 -24.96
CA GLY A 49 -2.75 8.18 -25.71
C GLY A 49 -2.84 7.98 -27.25
N LEU A 50 -2.26 6.92 -27.79
CA LEU A 50 -2.25 6.65 -29.22
C LEU A 50 -2.82 5.28 -29.58
N PHE A 51 -2.24 4.19 -29.08
CA PHE A 51 -2.62 2.84 -29.51
C PHE A 51 -3.99 2.43 -28.99
N TRP A 52 -4.27 2.66 -27.71
CA TRP A 52 -5.55 2.30 -27.12
C TRP A 52 -6.75 3.03 -27.74
N PRO A 53 -6.72 4.37 -27.91
CA PRO A 53 -7.79 5.07 -28.64
C PRO A 53 -7.95 4.57 -30.08
N ALA A 54 -6.87 4.24 -30.79
CA ALA A 54 -6.93 3.71 -32.14
C ALA A 54 -7.62 2.32 -32.17
N LEU A 55 -7.34 1.44 -31.20
CA LEU A 55 -7.98 0.13 -31.06
C LEU A 55 -9.48 0.28 -30.75
N LEU A 56 -9.83 1.13 -29.77
CA LEU A 56 -11.22 1.40 -29.41
C LEU A 56 -12.02 1.95 -30.60
N ASN A 57 -11.47 2.93 -31.32
CA ASN A 57 -12.09 3.51 -32.49
C ASN A 57 -12.30 2.46 -33.60
N SER A 58 -11.29 1.58 -33.82
CA SER A 58 -11.39 0.49 -34.83
C SER A 58 -12.45 -0.55 -34.45
N ALA A 59 -12.69 -0.74 -33.15
CA ALA A 59 -13.72 -1.63 -32.62
C ALA A 59 -15.11 -0.96 -32.47
N ASN A 60 -15.24 0.29 -32.86
CA ASN A 60 -16.44 1.12 -32.66
C ASN A 60 -16.86 1.22 -31.18
N LEU A 61 -15.87 1.33 -30.29
CA LEU A 61 -16.07 1.50 -28.84
C LEU A 61 -15.78 2.94 -28.42
N LYS A 62 -16.35 3.34 -27.29
CA LYS A 62 -16.17 4.66 -26.69
C LYS A 62 -14.71 4.93 -26.38
N LEU A 63 -14.25 6.15 -26.72
CA LEU A 63 -12.92 6.64 -26.38
C LEU A 63 -12.88 7.14 -24.93
N PRO A 64 -11.72 7.14 -24.26
CA PRO A 64 -11.57 7.76 -22.96
C PRO A 64 -11.88 9.27 -23.00
N ASP A 65 -12.63 9.75 -22.00
CA ASP A 65 -12.94 11.17 -21.81
C ASP A 65 -11.73 11.95 -21.27
N GLY A 66 -10.81 11.25 -20.56
CA GLY A 66 -9.56 11.83 -20.09
C GLY A 66 -8.46 10.82 -19.84
N ILE A 67 -7.21 11.25 -20.12
CA ILE A 67 -6.00 10.48 -19.83
C ILE A 67 -5.08 11.34 -19.00
N PHE A 68 -4.88 10.96 -17.75
CA PHE A 68 -4.11 11.70 -16.76
C PHE A 68 -2.80 10.98 -16.47
N VAL A 69 -1.70 11.65 -16.84
CA VAL A 69 -0.36 11.07 -16.77
C VAL A 69 0.38 11.64 -15.56
N HIS A 70 0.97 10.77 -14.75
CA HIS A 70 1.85 11.16 -13.64
C HIS A 70 3.29 10.68 -13.85
N GLY A 71 4.23 11.30 -13.14
CA GLY A 71 5.64 10.92 -13.12
C GLY A 71 5.90 9.64 -12.32
N PHE A 72 7.17 9.29 -12.15
CA PHE A 72 7.59 8.16 -11.35
C PHE A 72 7.66 8.53 -9.86
N LEU A 73 7.56 7.49 -9.02
CA LEU A 73 7.87 7.60 -7.61
C LEU A 73 9.36 7.26 -7.39
N THR A 74 10.08 8.18 -6.72
CA THR A 74 11.41 7.94 -6.18
C THR A 74 11.33 7.83 -4.65
N ILE A 75 12.34 7.25 -4.04
CA ILE A 75 12.46 7.18 -2.57
C ILE A 75 13.81 7.77 -2.20
N ASN A 76 13.80 8.83 -1.38
CA ASN A 76 14.99 9.58 -0.98
C ASN A 76 15.89 9.97 -2.18
N GLY A 77 15.26 10.38 -3.30
CA GLY A 77 15.94 10.79 -4.54
C GLY A 77 16.38 9.63 -5.45
N GLU A 78 16.21 8.37 -5.04
CA GLU A 78 16.59 7.21 -5.85
C GLU A 78 15.38 6.54 -6.49
N LYS A 79 15.59 6.02 -7.71
CA LYS A 79 14.55 5.25 -8.40
C LYS A 79 14.31 3.92 -7.67
N MET A 80 13.07 3.59 -7.41
CA MET A 80 12.69 2.30 -6.83
C MET A 80 13.24 1.14 -7.67
N SER A 81 14.07 0.29 -7.06
CA SER A 81 14.65 -0.89 -7.68
C SER A 81 14.58 -2.08 -6.72
N LYS A 82 13.94 -3.16 -7.16
CA LYS A 82 13.88 -4.42 -6.39
C LYS A 82 15.26 -5.07 -6.23
N SER A 83 16.13 -4.88 -7.24
CA SER A 83 17.47 -5.49 -7.24
C SER A 83 18.50 -4.72 -6.41
N LYS A 84 18.19 -3.48 -6.03
CA LYS A 84 19.05 -2.60 -5.21
C LYS A 84 18.50 -2.38 -3.79
N GLY A 85 17.42 -3.06 -3.40
CA GLY A 85 16.82 -2.90 -2.07
C GLY A 85 16.20 -1.52 -1.78
N THR A 86 16.25 -0.59 -2.73
CA THR A 86 15.80 0.81 -2.54
C THR A 86 14.27 1.00 -2.57
N GLY A 87 13.50 -0.10 -2.58
CA GLY A 87 12.04 -0.04 -2.66
C GLY A 87 11.37 -0.67 -1.46
N ILE A 88 10.62 0.11 -0.68
CA ILE A 88 9.68 -0.45 0.29
C ILE A 88 8.40 -0.87 -0.45
N MET A 89 7.95 -2.10 -0.21
CA MET A 89 6.68 -2.57 -0.78
C MET A 89 5.50 -1.90 -0.08
N ALA A 90 4.44 -1.59 -0.83
CA ALA A 90 3.25 -0.94 -0.27
C ALA A 90 2.67 -1.70 0.94
N LYS A 91 2.75 -3.04 0.95
CA LYS A 91 2.33 -3.87 2.08
C LYS A 91 3.21 -3.66 3.31
N GLU A 92 4.52 -3.63 3.14
CA GLU A 92 5.49 -3.38 4.23
C GLU A 92 5.30 -1.97 4.80
N PHE A 93 5.07 -0.98 3.93
CA PHE A 93 4.75 0.37 4.37
C PHE A 93 3.46 0.41 5.20
N ALA A 94 2.42 -0.32 4.78
CA ALA A 94 1.14 -0.39 5.49
C ALA A 94 1.24 -1.07 6.87
N GLU A 95 2.26 -1.89 7.11
CA GLU A 95 2.55 -2.49 8.43
C GLU A 95 3.24 -1.48 9.38
N ILE A 96 3.93 -0.48 8.83
CA ILE A 96 4.66 0.55 9.60
C ILE A 96 3.79 1.79 9.83
N CYS A 97 3.05 2.22 8.81
CA CYS A 97 2.29 3.48 8.82
C CYS A 97 0.85 3.27 8.36
N ASN A 98 -0.04 4.17 8.80
CA ASN A 98 -1.40 4.21 8.28
C ASN A 98 -1.36 4.60 6.78
N PRO A 99 -1.89 3.79 5.85
CA PRO A 99 -1.88 4.07 4.42
C PRO A 99 -2.49 5.42 4.02
N GLU A 100 -3.45 5.94 4.79
CA GLU A 100 -4.08 7.23 4.50
C GLU A 100 -3.14 8.42 4.70
N THR A 101 -2.19 8.30 5.63
CA THR A 101 -1.19 9.35 5.81
C THR A 101 -0.27 9.44 4.59
N LEU A 102 0.01 8.31 3.92
CA LEU A 102 0.74 8.30 2.65
C LEU A 102 -0.08 8.95 1.51
N ARG A 103 -1.40 8.66 1.45
CA ARG A 103 -2.29 9.33 0.48
C ARG A 103 -2.28 10.84 0.68
N TYR A 104 -2.36 11.31 1.94
CA TYR A 104 -2.24 12.73 2.27
C TYR A 104 -0.90 13.31 1.80
N TYR A 105 0.20 12.64 2.11
CA TYR A 105 1.53 13.09 1.70
C TYR A 105 1.66 13.22 0.18
N PHE A 106 1.21 12.22 -0.57
CA PHE A 106 1.20 12.32 -2.03
C PHE A 106 0.33 13.47 -2.53
N ALA A 107 -0.84 13.70 -1.94
CA ALA A 107 -1.67 14.84 -2.28
C ALA A 107 -0.95 16.19 -2.07
N THR A 108 -0.03 16.29 -1.10
CA THR A 108 0.78 17.52 -0.92
C THR A 108 1.78 17.77 -2.06
N LYS A 109 2.13 16.74 -2.84
CA LYS A 109 3.13 16.78 -3.92
C LYS A 109 2.50 16.76 -5.31
N LEU A 110 1.36 16.11 -5.47
CA LEU A 110 0.68 15.91 -6.75
C LEU A 110 0.06 17.19 -7.28
N ASN A 111 0.22 17.39 -8.57
CA ASN A 111 -0.42 18.44 -9.38
C ASN A 111 -0.84 17.86 -10.74
N ASN A 112 -1.36 18.68 -11.64
CA ASN A 112 -1.79 18.27 -12.97
C ASN A 112 -0.64 18.17 -14.02
N LYS A 113 0.62 18.27 -13.59
CA LYS A 113 1.80 18.14 -14.47
C LYS A 113 2.41 16.76 -14.36
N VAL A 114 3.22 16.41 -15.36
CA VAL A 114 3.96 15.15 -15.38
C VAL A 114 5.32 15.34 -14.70
N GLU A 115 5.32 15.30 -13.38
CA GLU A 115 6.52 15.49 -12.55
C GLU A 115 6.76 14.23 -11.70
N ASP A 116 8.04 13.86 -11.50
CA ASP A 116 8.39 12.77 -10.61
C ASP A 116 8.19 13.19 -9.14
N ILE A 117 7.73 12.27 -8.31
CA ILE A 117 7.43 12.50 -6.90
C ILE A 117 8.45 11.76 -6.06
N ASP A 118 9.04 12.45 -5.10
CA ASP A 118 9.95 11.84 -4.14
C ASP A 118 9.26 11.59 -2.80
N LEU A 119 9.31 10.35 -2.33
CA LEU A 119 8.94 9.96 -0.98
C LEU A 119 10.18 10.09 -0.09
N ASN A 120 10.33 11.23 0.55
CA ASN A 120 11.29 11.43 1.61
C ASN A 120 10.62 11.16 2.96
N PHE A 121 11.15 10.22 3.74
CA PHE A 121 10.49 9.78 4.99
C PHE A 121 10.54 10.83 6.10
N GLU A 122 11.58 11.64 6.18
CA GLU A 122 11.68 12.72 7.15
C GLU A 122 10.63 13.80 6.85
N ASP A 123 10.55 14.25 5.60
CA ASP A 123 9.54 15.22 5.14
C ASP A 123 8.12 14.66 5.31
N TYR A 124 7.92 13.36 5.03
CA TYR A 124 6.65 12.69 5.27
C TYR A 124 6.21 12.74 6.74
N VAL A 125 7.06 12.33 7.67
CA VAL A 125 6.75 12.36 9.11
C VAL A 125 6.49 13.78 9.58
N GLN A 126 7.34 14.73 9.17
CA GLN A 126 7.18 16.14 9.49
C GLN A 126 5.84 16.69 8.97
N LYS A 127 5.48 16.36 7.73
CA LYS A 127 4.27 16.84 7.06
C LYS A 127 3.01 16.32 7.72
N ILE A 128 2.95 15.03 8.05
CA ILE A 128 1.81 14.45 8.75
C ILE A 128 1.67 15.04 10.16
N ASN A 129 2.78 15.15 10.89
CA ASN A 129 2.76 15.67 12.24
C ASN A 129 2.40 17.17 12.30
N SER A 130 2.83 17.97 11.33
CA SER A 130 2.51 19.40 11.29
C SER A 130 1.08 19.64 10.82
N ASP A 131 0.70 19.07 9.69
CA ASP A 131 -0.57 19.40 9.02
C ASP A 131 -1.75 18.60 9.60
N VAL A 132 -1.66 17.26 9.56
CA VAL A 132 -2.80 16.44 9.97
C VAL A 132 -2.99 16.49 11.48
N VAL A 133 -1.93 16.21 12.25
CA VAL A 133 -2.03 16.18 13.72
C VAL A 133 -2.00 17.59 14.30
N GLY A 134 -1.06 18.43 13.86
CA GLY A 134 -0.78 19.74 14.45
C GLY A 134 -1.76 20.84 14.07
N LYS A 135 -2.39 20.75 12.89
CA LYS A 135 -3.39 21.75 12.44
C LYS A 135 -4.80 21.18 12.46
N TYR A 136 -5.09 20.19 11.61
CA TYR A 136 -6.45 19.68 11.40
C TYR A 136 -7.03 19.03 12.67
N LEU A 137 -6.42 17.97 13.18
CA LEU A 137 -6.95 17.25 14.34
C LEU A 137 -6.80 18.06 15.66
N ASN A 138 -5.87 19.00 15.68
CA ASN A 138 -5.69 19.91 16.83
C ASN A 138 -6.95 20.76 17.10
N ILE A 139 -7.69 21.14 16.07
CA ILE A 139 -8.97 21.88 16.21
C ILE A 139 -9.94 21.08 17.08
N ALA A 140 -10.17 19.81 16.71
CA ALA A 140 -11.08 18.93 17.46
C ALA A 140 -10.58 18.66 18.89
N SER A 141 -9.29 18.36 19.06
CA SER A 141 -8.69 18.07 20.36
C SER A 141 -8.82 19.22 21.34
N ARG A 142 -8.59 20.45 20.89
CA ARG A 142 -8.67 21.66 21.73
C ARG A 142 -10.10 22.01 22.09
N SER A 143 -11.04 21.84 21.17
CA SER A 143 -12.43 22.26 21.34
C SER A 143 -13.24 21.26 22.16
N ALA A 144 -13.00 19.96 21.98
CA ALA A 144 -13.76 18.92 22.66
C ALA A 144 -13.69 18.99 24.19
N SER A 145 -12.58 19.48 24.75
CA SER A 145 -12.36 19.56 26.22
C SER A 145 -13.33 20.49 26.91
N PHE A 146 -13.77 21.56 26.25
CA PHE A 146 -14.73 22.51 26.79
C PHE A 146 -16.16 21.96 26.71
N LEU A 147 -16.53 21.31 25.62
CA LEU A 147 -17.84 20.71 25.43
C LEU A 147 -18.09 19.56 26.41
N LYS A 148 -17.06 18.81 26.80
CA LYS A 148 -17.15 17.75 27.81
C LYS A 148 -17.71 18.28 29.14
N LYS A 149 -17.48 19.55 29.49
CA LYS A 149 -18.02 20.20 30.69
C LYS A 149 -19.50 20.56 30.56
N ASN A 150 -20.09 20.44 29.42
CA ASN A 150 -21.49 20.68 29.06
C ASN A 150 -22.13 19.43 28.43
N ASP A 151 -21.84 18.24 28.94
CA ASP A 151 -22.37 16.98 28.45
C ASP A 151 -22.19 16.78 26.95
N ASN A 152 -21.09 17.32 26.39
CA ASN A 152 -20.78 17.33 24.95
C ASN A 152 -21.84 18.04 24.07
N LYS A 153 -22.69 18.88 24.63
CA LYS A 153 -23.71 19.62 23.91
C LYS A 153 -23.13 20.84 23.20
N LEU A 154 -23.43 20.98 21.92
CA LEU A 154 -23.06 22.12 21.10
C LEU A 154 -23.92 23.35 21.38
N SER A 155 -23.35 24.54 21.20
CA SER A 155 -24.09 25.79 21.17
C SER A 155 -24.62 26.12 19.78
N GLU A 156 -25.76 26.81 19.73
CA GLU A 156 -26.29 27.41 18.51
C GLU A 156 -25.69 28.78 18.20
N ASN A 157 -25.06 29.40 19.23
CA ASN A 157 -24.38 30.69 19.10
C ASN A 157 -22.97 30.48 18.55
N ILE A 158 -22.80 30.68 17.25
CA ILE A 158 -21.55 30.45 16.52
C ILE A 158 -21.11 31.71 15.77
N ASN A 159 -19.80 31.81 15.54
CA ASN A 159 -19.23 32.85 14.68
C ASN A 159 -19.54 32.54 13.21
N LYS A 160 -20.58 33.19 12.67
CA LYS A 160 -21.04 32.99 11.29
C LYS A 160 -20.01 33.47 10.26
N ASP A 161 -19.23 34.51 10.58
CA ASP A 161 -18.25 35.05 9.64
C ASP A 161 -17.13 34.04 9.39
N LEU A 162 -16.64 33.35 10.44
CA LEU A 162 -15.67 32.27 10.27
C LEU A 162 -16.26 31.10 9.46
N ILE A 163 -17.48 30.69 9.75
CA ILE A 163 -18.14 29.60 9.01
C ILE A 163 -18.30 29.98 7.54
N ASN A 164 -18.79 31.19 7.25
CA ASN A 164 -18.95 31.68 5.88
C ASN A 164 -17.64 31.74 5.11
N LEU A 165 -16.54 32.10 5.77
CA LEU A 165 -15.22 32.11 5.17
C LEU A 165 -14.84 30.71 4.66
N LEU A 166 -15.08 29.65 5.46
CA LEU A 166 -14.78 28.30 5.05
C LEU A 166 -15.74 27.76 3.99
N THR A 167 -17.05 28.05 4.13
CA THR A 167 -18.07 27.55 3.18
C THR A 167 -17.96 28.21 1.81
N ASN A 168 -17.53 29.46 1.73
CA ASN A 168 -17.31 30.16 0.46
C ASN A 168 -16.20 29.53 -0.39
N GLU A 169 -15.27 28.76 0.21
CA GLU A 169 -14.22 28.04 -0.51
C GLU A 169 -14.72 26.74 -1.16
N LYS A 170 -15.96 26.31 -0.93
CA LYS A 170 -16.51 25.05 -1.43
C LYS A 170 -16.28 24.86 -2.92
N GLN A 171 -16.64 25.86 -3.75
CA GLN A 171 -16.49 25.74 -5.20
C GLN A 171 -15.02 25.70 -5.64
N ASN A 172 -14.18 26.49 -4.98
CA ASN A 172 -12.73 26.47 -5.24
C ASN A 172 -12.12 25.11 -4.91
N VAL A 173 -12.50 24.49 -3.79
CA VAL A 173 -12.09 23.14 -3.40
C VAL A 173 -12.53 22.10 -4.44
N ILE A 174 -13.79 22.15 -4.91
CA ILE A 174 -14.32 21.26 -5.96
C ILE A 174 -13.47 21.41 -7.24
N THR A 175 -13.28 22.64 -7.71
CA THR A 175 -12.49 22.94 -8.92
C THR A 175 -11.06 22.40 -8.81
N LEU A 176 -10.39 22.58 -7.67
CA LEU A 176 -9.03 22.07 -7.45
C LEU A 176 -8.97 20.53 -7.47
N TYR A 177 -10.04 19.84 -7.02
CA TYR A 177 -10.16 18.38 -7.16
C TYR A 177 -10.32 17.97 -8.63
N GLU A 178 -11.24 18.61 -9.36
CA GLU A 178 -11.51 18.32 -10.76
C GLU A 178 -10.30 18.60 -11.66
N GLU A 179 -9.56 19.67 -11.38
CA GLU A 179 -8.33 20.02 -12.07
C GLU A 179 -7.11 19.20 -11.63
N ARG A 180 -7.23 18.35 -10.60
CA ARG A 180 -6.13 17.53 -10.02
C ARG A 180 -4.98 18.36 -9.44
N GLU A 181 -5.26 19.56 -9.01
CA GLU A 181 -4.32 20.47 -8.37
C GLU A 181 -4.20 20.20 -6.86
N TYR A 182 -3.92 18.92 -6.51
CA TYR A 182 -3.98 18.44 -5.13
C TYR A 182 -3.04 19.19 -4.18
N SER A 183 -1.83 19.59 -4.62
CA SER A 183 -0.91 20.34 -3.78
C SER A 183 -1.42 21.74 -3.43
N LYS A 184 -2.11 22.40 -4.36
CA LYS A 184 -2.78 23.68 -4.09
C LYS A 184 -3.99 23.49 -3.19
N LEU A 185 -4.76 22.43 -3.43
CA LEU A 185 -5.92 22.04 -2.62
C LEU A 185 -5.52 21.83 -1.14
N ILE A 186 -4.50 21.00 -0.89
CA ILE A 186 -4.03 20.75 0.48
C ILE A 186 -3.55 22.03 1.15
N ARG A 187 -2.84 22.89 0.43
CA ARG A 187 -2.40 24.18 0.96
C ARG A 187 -3.59 25.02 1.37
N LEU A 188 -4.60 25.17 0.49
CA LEU A 188 -5.82 25.90 0.80
C LEU A 188 -6.51 25.35 2.07
N ILE A 189 -6.71 24.03 2.15
CA ILE A 189 -7.38 23.40 3.30
C ILE A 189 -6.57 23.62 4.58
N MET A 190 -5.24 23.55 4.53
CA MET A 190 -4.39 23.79 5.69
C MET A 190 -4.34 25.26 6.11
N ASP A 191 -4.47 26.19 5.18
CA ASP A 191 -4.61 27.64 5.48
C ASP A 191 -5.96 27.91 6.16
N LEU A 192 -7.04 27.21 5.77
CA LEU A 192 -8.31 27.27 6.49
C LEU A 192 -8.20 26.68 7.89
N ALA A 193 -7.49 25.57 8.07
CA ALA A 193 -7.23 24.98 9.39
C ALA A 193 -6.40 25.92 10.29
N ASP A 194 -5.41 26.61 9.72
CA ASP A 194 -4.63 27.63 10.43
C ASP A 194 -5.51 28.81 10.85
N THR A 195 -6.43 29.25 10.00
CA THR A 195 -7.41 30.30 10.31
C THR A 195 -8.28 29.92 11.50
N VAL A 196 -8.78 28.68 11.56
CA VAL A 196 -9.56 28.17 12.69
C VAL A 196 -8.71 28.09 13.97
N ASN A 197 -7.47 27.60 13.89
CA ASN A 197 -6.57 27.55 15.03
C ASN A 197 -6.22 28.97 15.54
N LYS A 198 -6.04 29.92 14.64
CA LYS A 198 -5.85 31.33 14.97
C LYS A 198 -7.06 31.89 15.71
N TYR A 199 -8.29 31.66 15.21
CA TYR A 199 -9.52 32.04 15.89
C TYR A 199 -9.57 31.50 17.33
N ILE A 200 -9.30 30.21 17.55
CA ILE A 200 -9.27 29.61 18.90
C ILE A 200 -8.22 30.30 19.78
N ASN A 201 -7.06 30.68 19.21
CA ASN A 201 -6.00 31.36 19.96
C ASN A 201 -6.37 32.79 20.35
N GLU A 202 -7.02 33.53 19.47
CA GLU A 202 -7.44 34.93 19.67
C GLU A 202 -8.59 35.01 20.67
N GLU A 203 -9.59 34.14 20.55
CA GLU A 203 -10.73 34.06 21.44
C GLU A 203 -10.39 33.54 22.85
N THR A 204 -9.26 32.83 22.99
CA THR A 204 -8.75 32.32 24.28
C THR A 204 -9.81 31.64 25.17
N PRO A 205 -10.50 30.55 24.71
CA PRO A 205 -11.61 29.92 25.44
C PRO A 205 -11.26 29.47 26.85
N TRP A 206 -9.98 29.23 27.11
CA TRP A 206 -9.48 28.88 28.47
C TRP A 206 -9.45 30.05 29.46
N LYS A 207 -9.68 31.28 29.00
CA LYS A 207 -9.78 32.51 29.83
C LYS A 207 -11.20 33.03 29.93
N LYS A 208 -12.15 32.41 29.26
CA LYS A 208 -13.56 32.80 29.18
C LYS A 208 -14.42 32.01 30.17
N ASP A 209 -15.62 32.47 30.39
CA ASP A 209 -16.60 31.65 31.09
C ASP A 209 -16.99 30.42 30.28
N LEU A 210 -17.72 29.49 30.92
CA LEU A 210 -18.02 28.22 30.30
C LEU A 210 -18.91 28.37 29.03
N ASN A 211 -19.87 29.29 29.05
CA ASN A 211 -20.79 29.49 27.94
C ASN A 211 -20.07 30.06 26.70
N GLU A 212 -19.27 31.11 26.90
CA GLU A 212 -18.42 31.68 25.86
C GLU A 212 -17.45 30.61 25.30
N ALA A 213 -16.82 29.81 26.17
CA ALA A 213 -15.91 28.74 25.75
C ALA A 213 -16.63 27.64 24.93
N ILE A 214 -17.89 27.34 25.25
CA ILE A 214 -18.73 26.42 24.49
C ILE A 214 -19.09 27.01 23.12
N ASP A 215 -19.43 28.30 23.04
CA ASP A 215 -19.74 28.98 21.78
C ASP A 215 -18.53 28.95 20.81
N ILE A 216 -17.35 29.31 21.33
CA ILE A 216 -16.09 29.28 20.57
C ILE A 216 -15.78 27.85 20.09
N SER A 217 -15.92 26.86 21.01
CA SER A 217 -15.62 25.47 20.68
C SER A 217 -16.63 24.88 19.69
N SER A 218 -17.90 25.24 19.78
CA SER A 218 -18.95 24.83 18.83
C SER A 218 -18.70 25.42 17.45
N THR A 219 -18.25 26.68 17.37
CA THR A 219 -17.81 27.31 16.13
C THR A 219 -16.64 26.54 15.51
N ALA A 220 -15.60 26.25 16.32
CA ALA A 220 -14.42 25.53 15.85
C ALA A 220 -14.74 24.09 15.36
N LEU A 221 -15.68 23.38 16.02
CA LEU A 221 -16.12 22.05 15.58
C LEU A 221 -16.97 22.08 14.32
N ASN A 222 -17.77 23.13 14.08
CA ASN A 222 -18.41 23.34 12.80
C ASN A 222 -17.38 23.55 11.68
N ALA A 223 -16.35 24.36 11.93
CA ALA A 223 -15.25 24.55 11.01
C ALA A 223 -14.46 23.24 10.77
N PHE A 224 -14.19 22.45 11.81
CA PHE A 224 -13.57 21.14 11.71
C PHE A 224 -14.37 20.17 10.83
N LYS A 225 -15.70 20.15 10.95
CA LYS A 225 -16.59 19.38 10.06
C LYS A 225 -16.39 19.77 8.60
N ILE A 226 -16.36 21.08 8.28
CA ILE A 226 -16.17 21.57 6.91
C ILE A 226 -14.83 21.11 6.36
N ILE A 227 -13.75 21.29 7.12
CA ILE A 227 -12.41 20.83 6.74
C ILE A 227 -12.37 19.31 6.56
N THR A 228 -13.09 18.54 7.40
CA THR A 228 -13.21 17.08 7.26
C THR A 228 -13.89 16.71 5.94
N ILE A 229 -14.96 17.42 5.54
CA ILE A 229 -15.64 17.20 4.25
C ILE A 229 -14.64 17.46 3.11
N TYR A 230 -13.89 18.54 3.18
CA TYR A 230 -12.89 18.88 2.16
C TYR A 230 -11.75 17.87 2.05
N LEU A 231 -11.33 17.27 3.16
CA LEU A 231 -10.28 16.25 3.18
C LEU A 231 -10.78 14.82 2.88
N ASN A 232 -12.10 14.58 2.96
CA ASN A 232 -12.67 13.23 2.87
C ASN A 232 -12.23 12.44 1.62
N PRO A 233 -12.12 13.00 0.40
CA PRO A 233 -11.65 12.24 -0.76
C PRO A 233 -10.20 11.75 -0.64
N ILE A 234 -9.38 12.42 0.17
CA ILE A 234 -7.96 12.08 0.36
C ILE A 234 -7.76 11.09 1.52
N ILE A 235 -8.42 11.35 2.67
CA ILE A 235 -8.28 10.57 3.91
C ILE A 235 -9.64 10.06 4.41
N PRO A 236 -10.32 9.18 3.64
CA PRO A 236 -11.71 8.80 3.90
C PRO A 236 -11.94 8.07 5.23
N ASN A 237 -11.01 7.20 5.67
CA ASN A 237 -11.20 6.49 6.95
C ASN A 237 -10.98 7.42 8.15
N LEU A 238 -9.99 8.32 8.08
CA LEU A 238 -9.78 9.33 9.12
C LEU A 238 -10.97 10.28 9.19
N SER A 239 -11.52 10.69 8.03
CA SER A 239 -12.74 11.49 7.96
C SER A 239 -13.94 10.76 8.56
N LYS A 240 -14.09 9.46 8.30
CA LYS A 240 -15.14 8.64 8.89
C LYS A 240 -15.06 8.58 10.42
N GLU A 241 -13.86 8.46 10.98
CA GLU A 241 -13.68 8.51 12.44
C GLU A 241 -13.96 9.92 13.00
N ALA A 242 -13.61 10.99 12.24
CA ALA A 242 -13.97 12.36 12.60
C ALA A 242 -15.49 12.59 12.58
N TYR A 243 -16.21 12.03 11.59
CA TYR A 243 -17.67 12.09 11.55
C TYR A 243 -18.31 11.36 12.73
N LYS A 244 -17.82 10.17 13.11
CA LYS A 244 -18.29 9.47 14.33
C LYS A 244 -18.13 10.35 15.58
N PHE A 245 -16.96 10.96 15.73
CA PHE A 245 -16.74 11.90 16.83
C PHE A 245 -17.76 13.05 16.85
N LEU A 246 -18.12 13.58 15.68
CA LEU A 246 -19.14 14.64 15.53
C LEU A 246 -20.57 14.12 15.63
N ASN A 247 -20.79 12.83 15.91
CA ASN A 247 -22.09 12.15 15.90
C ASN A 247 -22.80 12.25 14.54
N LEU A 248 -22.02 12.10 13.46
CA LEU A 248 -22.50 12.07 12.07
C LEU A 248 -22.23 10.70 11.47
N THR A 249 -23.08 10.26 10.54
CA THR A 249 -22.89 9.00 9.80
C THR A 249 -21.97 9.17 8.61
N ASN A 250 -22.28 10.12 7.76
CA ASN A 250 -21.51 10.45 6.56
C ASN A 250 -21.84 11.89 6.16
N CYS A 251 -20.89 12.57 5.51
CA CYS A 251 -21.12 13.90 4.93
C CYS A 251 -20.59 13.95 3.49
N SER A 252 -21.28 14.72 2.66
CA SER A 252 -20.87 15.07 1.31
C SER A 252 -20.61 16.59 1.20
N PHE A 253 -20.20 17.05 0.04
CA PHE A 253 -20.07 18.47 -0.23
C PHE A 253 -21.39 19.24 -0.08
N ASP A 254 -22.55 18.59 -0.19
CA ASP A 254 -23.87 19.19 0.03
C ASP A 254 -24.17 19.49 1.51
N ASP A 255 -23.33 18.96 2.40
CA ASP A 255 -23.46 19.17 3.85
C ASP A 255 -22.52 20.26 4.38
N VAL A 256 -21.72 20.91 3.51
CA VAL A 256 -20.76 21.95 3.92
C VAL A 256 -21.47 23.09 4.65
N ASP A 257 -22.63 23.55 4.14
CA ASP A 257 -23.38 24.67 4.68
C ASP A 257 -24.27 24.31 5.88
N LYS A 258 -24.43 23.01 6.19
CA LYS A 258 -25.24 22.55 7.32
C LYS A 258 -24.46 22.63 8.62
N LEU A 259 -25.04 23.28 9.63
CA LEU A 259 -24.43 23.39 10.94
C LEU A 259 -24.59 22.11 11.76
N LEU A 260 -23.61 21.83 12.61
CA LEU A 260 -23.72 20.82 13.65
C LEU A 260 -24.74 21.26 14.69
N ASN A 261 -25.52 20.32 15.19
CA ASN A 261 -26.46 20.52 16.29
C ASN A 261 -26.45 19.30 17.22
N GLY A 262 -27.01 19.49 18.43
CA GLY A 262 -27.11 18.41 19.40
C GLY A 262 -25.80 18.14 20.16
N HIS A 263 -25.36 16.91 20.18
CA HIS A 263 -24.22 16.46 20.98
C HIS A 263 -23.16 15.78 20.09
N ILE A 264 -21.90 15.93 20.49
CA ILE A 264 -20.78 15.17 19.93
C ILE A 264 -20.44 13.97 20.83
N ASP A 265 -19.70 13.01 20.31
CA ASP A 265 -19.14 11.93 21.12
C ASP A 265 -17.92 12.38 21.93
N ASN A 266 -17.51 11.53 22.90
CA ASN A 266 -16.28 11.78 23.63
C ASN A 266 -15.06 11.69 22.70
N TYR A 267 -14.26 12.76 22.68
CA TYR A 267 -13.06 12.82 21.85
C TYR A 267 -12.03 11.77 22.27
N LYS A 268 -11.52 11.06 21.29
CA LYS A 268 -10.31 10.21 21.38
C LYS A 268 -9.36 10.64 20.29
N PRO A 269 -8.04 10.60 20.51
CA PRO A 269 -7.09 10.90 19.45
C PRO A 269 -7.36 10.06 18.19
N LEU A 270 -7.62 10.70 17.07
CA LEU A 270 -7.95 10.04 15.80
C LEU A 270 -6.70 9.57 15.07
N LEU A 271 -5.58 10.23 15.28
CA LEU A 271 -4.26 9.86 14.79
C LEU A 271 -3.21 10.33 15.81
N ASN A 272 -2.26 9.47 16.13
CA ASN A 272 -1.10 9.83 16.93
C ASN A 272 0.00 10.45 16.06
N ARG A 273 0.92 11.21 16.66
CA ARG A 273 2.12 11.65 15.96
C ARG A 273 2.91 10.45 15.46
N LEU A 274 3.43 10.57 14.24
CA LEU A 274 4.34 9.58 13.69
C LEU A 274 5.72 9.74 14.31
N GLU A 275 6.33 8.62 14.67
CA GLU A 275 7.75 8.55 15.04
C GLU A 275 8.61 8.56 13.76
N PRO A 276 9.89 8.94 13.86
CA PRO A 276 10.80 8.86 12.74
C PRO A 276 10.85 7.44 12.15
N ILE A 277 10.69 7.33 10.84
CA ILE A 277 10.79 6.06 10.12
C ILE A 277 12.26 5.80 9.85
N ILE A 278 12.82 4.79 10.50
CA ILE A 278 14.16 4.30 10.23
C ILE A 278 14.02 3.15 9.23
N ILE A 279 14.46 3.38 7.99
CA ILE A 279 14.66 2.28 7.04
C ILE A 279 16.04 1.71 7.37
N PRO A 280 16.16 0.41 7.66
CA PRO A 280 17.47 -0.19 7.80
C PRO A 280 18.27 0.03 6.50
N GLU A 281 19.46 0.59 6.60
CA GLU A 281 20.38 0.66 5.46
C GLU A 281 20.74 -0.75 4.99
N GLU A 282 21.06 -0.93 3.68
CA GLU A 282 21.39 -2.25 3.11
C GLU A 282 22.52 -2.98 3.86
N ASP A 283 23.41 -2.27 4.54
CA ASP A 283 24.45 -2.87 5.40
C ASP A 283 23.85 -3.68 6.59
N ASP A 284 22.65 -3.33 7.04
CA ASP A 284 21.89 -4.12 8.02
C ASP A 284 21.11 -5.30 7.37
N MET A 285 20.93 -5.29 6.04
CA MET A 285 20.32 -6.41 5.31
C MET A 285 21.31 -7.57 5.13
N GLU A 286 22.61 -7.31 5.04
CA GLU A 286 23.63 -8.38 5.11
C GLU A 286 23.60 -9.08 6.47
N ASN A 287 23.28 -8.37 7.54
CA ASN A 287 23.11 -8.96 8.87
C ASN A 287 21.80 -9.73 9.09
N LYS A 288 20.75 -9.49 8.26
CA LYS A 288 19.51 -10.31 8.32
C LYS A 288 19.68 -11.73 7.81
N ASN A 289 20.79 -12.01 7.12
CA ASN A 289 21.17 -13.38 6.72
C ASN A 289 21.96 -14.13 7.80
N ILE A 290 22.29 -13.48 8.92
CA ILE A 290 22.88 -14.16 10.06
C ILE A 290 21.76 -14.85 10.82
N ILE A 291 21.83 -16.19 10.83
CA ILE A 291 20.91 -17.02 11.61
C ILE A 291 21.55 -17.42 12.94
N ASP A 292 20.77 -17.47 13.99
CA ASP A 292 21.25 -18.00 15.27
C ASP A 292 21.32 -19.53 15.24
N ILE A 293 21.97 -20.11 16.24
CA ILE A 293 22.16 -21.57 16.34
C ILE A 293 20.83 -22.31 16.47
N LYS A 294 19.78 -21.68 17.00
CA LYS A 294 18.45 -22.30 17.12
C LYS A 294 17.76 -22.37 15.76
N GLN A 295 17.86 -21.30 14.97
CA GLN A 295 17.35 -21.25 13.61
C GLN A 295 18.06 -22.29 12.72
N PHE A 296 19.39 -22.36 12.79
CA PHE A 296 20.13 -23.39 12.07
C PHE A 296 19.76 -24.80 12.54
N SER A 297 19.62 -25.02 13.86
CA SER A 297 19.25 -26.33 14.42
C SER A 297 17.84 -26.79 14.08
N SER A 298 16.97 -25.88 13.61
CA SER A 298 15.63 -26.22 13.10
C SER A 298 15.68 -26.91 11.72
N VAL A 299 16.77 -26.77 10.99
CA VAL A 299 17.00 -27.46 9.71
C VAL A 299 17.51 -28.86 9.96
N ASP A 300 16.78 -29.89 9.52
CA ASP A 300 17.22 -31.29 9.66
C ASP A 300 18.03 -31.69 8.44
N LEU A 301 19.37 -31.59 8.56
CA LEU A 301 20.31 -32.02 7.54
C LEU A 301 20.71 -33.48 7.76
N ARG A 302 20.57 -34.31 6.71
CA ARG A 302 20.86 -35.75 6.73
C ARG A 302 21.79 -36.17 5.60
N VAL A 303 22.63 -37.11 5.89
CA VAL A 303 23.33 -37.85 4.86
C VAL A 303 22.34 -38.79 4.16
N ALA A 304 22.32 -38.78 2.85
CA ALA A 304 21.47 -39.63 2.05
C ALA A 304 22.24 -40.30 0.92
N LYS A 305 21.88 -41.53 0.56
CA LYS A 305 22.45 -42.23 -0.59
C LYS A 305 21.52 -42.18 -1.78
N ILE A 306 21.98 -41.76 -2.93
CA ILE A 306 21.23 -41.82 -4.16
C ILE A 306 21.12 -43.29 -4.60
N THR A 307 19.93 -43.89 -4.49
CA THR A 307 19.67 -45.26 -4.91
C THR A 307 19.26 -45.33 -6.37
N LYS A 308 18.66 -44.26 -6.90
CA LYS A 308 18.26 -44.16 -8.29
C LYS A 308 18.25 -42.70 -8.74
N ALA A 309 18.71 -42.45 -9.96
CA ALA A 309 18.60 -41.18 -10.64
C ALA A 309 17.98 -41.36 -12.04
N GLU A 310 17.01 -40.50 -12.41
CA GLU A 310 16.29 -40.63 -13.67
C GLU A 310 16.11 -39.26 -14.32
N ASN A 311 16.07 -39.25 -15.66
CA ASN A 311 15.64 -38.09 -16.41
C ASN A 311 14.13 -37.88 -16.18
N VAL A 312 13.72 -36.62 -16.16
CA VAL A 312 12.29 -36.26 -16.07
C VAL A 312 11.81 -35.84 -17.46
N ASP A 313 10.86 -36.59 -18.00
CA ASP A 313 10.30 -36.28 -19.33
C ASP A 313 9.60 -34.91 -19.32
N GLY A 314 9.95 -34.08 -20.28
CA GLY A 314 9.44 -32.71 -20.40
C GLY A 314 10.04 -31.70 -19.41
N ALA A 315 11.17 -32.05 -18.73
CA ALA A 315 11.93 -31.12 -17.93
C ALA A 315 13.38 -30.99 -18.41
N ASP A 316 13.79 -29.79 -18.77
CA ASP A 316 15.14 -29.52 -19.32
C ASP A 316 16.24 -29.46 -18.24
N LYS A 317 15.88 -29.14 -16.98
CA LYS A 317 16.84 -28.88 -15.91
C LYS A 317 16.79 -29.88 -14.75
N LEU A 318 15.75 -30.76 -14.71
CA LEU A 318 15.51 -31.60 -13.54
C LEU A 318 15.97 -33.05 -13.76
N LEU A 319 16.55 -33.62 -12.70
CA LEU A 319 16.65 -35.06 -12.48
C LEU A 319 15.80 -35.46 -11.29
N ARG A 320 15.17 -36.64 -11.37
CA ARG A 320 14.49 -37.28 -10.23
C ARG A 320 15.47 -38.17 -9.52
N LEU A 321 15.61 -37.95 -8.20
CA LEU A 321 16.50 -38.72 -7.34
C LEU A 321 15.66 -39.50 -6.32
N SER A 322 15.92 -40.80 -6.19
CA SER A 322 15.42 -41.58 -5.06
C SER A 322 16.59 -41.72 -4.06
N LEU A 323 16.33 -41.28 -2.82
CA LEU A 323 17.31 -41.14 -1.77
C LEU A 323 16.99 -42.10 -0.63
N ASP A 324 17.94 -42.91 -0.22
CA ASP A 324 17.92 -43.69 1.03
C ASP A 324 18.44 -42.80 2.17
N VAL A 325 17.64 -42.61 3.21
CA VAL A 325 17.96 -41.81 4.39
C VAL A 325 18.05 -42.67 5.66
N GLY A 326 18.41 -43.94 5.48
CA GLY A 326 18.55 -44.91 6.59
C GLY A 326 17.21 -45.18 7.27
N GLU A 327 17.21 -45.16 8.61
CA GLU A 327 15.97 -45.41 9.41
C GLU A 327 14.84 -44.43 9.10
N LEU A 328 15.11 -43.30 8.49
CA LEU A 328 14.11 -42.31 8.09
C LEU A 328 13.38 -42.66 6.77
N GLY A 329 13.78 -43.81 6.16
CA GLY A 329 13.17 -44.31 4.93
C GLY A 329 13.69 -43.62 3.68
N THR A 330 12.88 -43.64 2.62
CA THR A 330 13.26 -43.11 1.31
C THR A 330 12.62 -41.73 1.07
N ARG A 331 13.26 -40.94 0.21
CA ARG A 331 12.72 -39.64 -0.26
C ARG A 331 12.86 -39.54 -1.77
N ASN A 332 11.84 -38.98 -2.42
CA ASN A 332 11.91 -38.57 -3.81
C ASN A 332 12.20 -37.06 -3.90
N VAL A 333 13.23 -36.68 -4.64
CA VAL A 333 13.64 -35.30 -4.79
C VAL A 333 13.81 -34.95 -6.25
N PHE A 334 13.27 -33.82 -6.69
CA PHE A 334 13.52 -33.26 -8.01
C PHE A 334 14.60 -32.18 -7.89
N ALA A 335 15.78 -32.46 -8.46
CA ALA A 335 16.96 -31.60 -8.38
C ALA A 335 17.31 -30.96 -9.72
N GLY A 336 17.58 -29.66 -9.74
CA GLY A 336 17.93 -28.89 -10.94
C GLY A 336 19.39 -29.06 -11.38
N ILE A 337 19.87 -30.29 -11.49
CA ILE A 337 21.28 -30.61 -11.69
C ILE A 337 21.58 -31.29 -13.05
N LYS A 338 20.60 -31.42 -13.93
CA LYS A 338 20.71 -32.11 -15.21
C LYS A 338 21.78 -31.52 -16.14
N SER A 339 22.10 -30.23 -16.01
CA SER A 339 23.15 -29.59 -16.79
C SER A 339 24.56 -30.04 -16.41
N SER A 340 24.73 -30.53 -15.20
CA SER A 340 26.07 -30.87 -14.64
C SER A 340 26.27 -32.36 -14.37
N TYR A 341 25.21 -33.17 -14.35
CA TYR A 341 25.26 -34.59 -14.02
C TYR A 341 24.38 -35.42 -14.96
N LYS A 342 24.92 -36.61 -15.29
CA LYS A 342 24.13 -37.68 -15.91
C LYS A 342 23.58 -38.62 -14.84
N PRO A 343 22.40 -39.23 -15.01
CA PRO A 343 21.84 -40.16 -14.04
C PRO A 343 22.79 -41.31 -13.63
N GLU A 344 23.55 -41.80 -14.59
CA GLU A 344 24.48 -42.93 -14.38
C GLU A 344 25.60 -42.57 -13.40
N ASP A 345 26.03 -41.30 -13.31
CA ASP A 345 27.11 -40.82 -12.47
C ASP A 345 26.67 -40.56 -11.04
N LEU A 346 25.37 -40.63 -10.77
CA LEU A 346 24.77 -40.26 -9.47
C LEU A 346 24.41 -41.46 -8.59
N THR A 347 24.18 -42.62 -9.19
CA THR A 347 23.81 -43.83 -8.44
C THR A 347 24.92 -44.21 -7.46
N ASP A 348 24.56 -44.61 -6.25
CA ASP A 348 25.46 -44.94 -5.11
C ASP A 348 26.20 -43.76 -4.50
N ARG A 349 26.02 -42.55 -4.99
CA ARG A 349 26.64 -41.35 -4.45
C ARG A 349 25.98 -40.90 -3.15
N MET A 350 26.82 -40.53 -2.17
CA MET A 350 26.36 -39.92 -0.91
C MET A 350 26.22 -38.41 -1.10
N VAL A 351 25.11 -37.86 -0.57
CA VAL A 351 24.79 -36.42 -0.63
C VAL A 351 24.26 -35.91 0.71
N VAL A 352 24.18 -34.61 0.88
CA VAL A 352 23.53 -33.98 2.03
C VAL A 352 22.13 -33.53 1.61
N LEU A 353 21.13 -33.94 2.37
CA LEU A 353 19.72 -33.69 2.17
C LEU A 353 19.16 -32.80 3.27
N VAL A 354 18.38 -31.77 2.92
CA VAL A 354 17.44 -31.10 3.84
C VAL A 354 16.19 -31.95 3.92
N ASN A 355 16.02 -32.65 5.05
CA ASN A 355 15.02 -33.70 5.21
C ASN A 355 13.65 -33.19 5.70
N ASN A 356 13.61 -32.05 6.39
CA ASN A 356 12.37 -31.52 6.98
C ASN A 356 11.74 -30.35 6.20
N LEU A 357 11.99 -30.27 4.90
CA LEU A 357 11.23 -29.38 4.04
C LEU A 357 9.82 -29.91 3.80
N ALA A 358 8.84 -29.03 3.78
CA ALA A 358 7.48 -29.39 3.40
C ALA A 358 7.47 -29.99 1.97
N PRO A 359 6.75 -31.11 1.75
CA PRO A 359 6.63 -31.69 0.41
C PRO A 359 6.08 -30.65 -0.58
N ARG A 360 6.72 -30.57 -1.75
CA ARG A 360 6.33 -29.63 -2.82
C ARG A 360 5.73 -30.39 -4.00
N GLU A 361 4.49 -30.10 -4.30
CA GLU A 361 3.85 -30.59 -5.52
C GLU A 361 4.43 -29.88 -6.76
N MET A 362 4.84 -30.65 -7.73
CA MET A 362 5.38 -30.20 -9.00
C MET A 362 4.65 -30.89 -10.14
N LYS A 363 4.73 -30.37 -11.35
CA LYS A 363 4.11 -30.96 -12.56
C LYS A 363 4.49 -32.44 -12.77
N PHE A 364 5.63 -32.88 -12.21
CA PHE A 364 6.24 -34.19 -12.44
C PHE A 364 6.14 -35.13 -11.21
N GLY A 365 5.52 -34.69 -10.12
CA GLY A 365 5.37 -35.43 -8.87
C GLY A 365 5.69 -34.59 -7.64
N VAL A 366 5.79 -35.26 -6.49
CA VAL A 366 6.06 -34.59 -5.20
C VAL A 366 7.56 -34.66 -4.89
N SER A 367 8.17 -33.52 -4.54
CA SER A 367 9.54 -33.45 -4.02
C SER A 367 9.51 -33.37 -2.50
N GLU A 368 10.17 -34.32 -1.82
CA GLU A 368 10.10 -34.52 -0.37
C GLU A 368 11.37 -34.05 0.37
N GLY A 369 12.11 -33.12 -0.20
CA GLY A 369 13.33 -32.57 0.37
C GLY A 369 14.16 -31.83 -0.68
N MET A 370 15.37 -31.44 -0.31
CA MET A 370 16.30 -30.76 -1.20
C MET A 370 17.74 -31.26 -0.97
N VAL A 371 18.41 -31.71 -2.02
CA VAL A 371 19.84 -32.01 -1.96
C VAL A 371 20.66 -30.73 -2.01
N LEU A 372 21.65 -30.61 -1.16
CA LEU A 372 22.54 -29.44 -1.13
C LEU A 372 23.57 -29.50 -2.27
N ALA A 373 23.71 -28.37 -2.91
CA ALA A 373 24.71 -28.18 -3.97
C ALA A 373 25.26 -26.76 -3.92
N SER A 374 26.54 -26.61 -4.29
CA SER A 374 27.14 -25.33 -4.64
C SER A 374 27.08 -25.13 -6.15
N SER A 375 26.99 -23.89 -6.61
CA SER A 375 26.97 -23.58 -8.04
C SER A 375 27.80 -22.33 -8.34
N ASN A 376 28.38 -22.30 -9.52
CA ASN A 376 28.83 -21.08 -10.18
C ASN A 376 28.03 -20.89 -11.47
N ASP A 377 28.34 -19.88 -12.27
CA ASP A 377 27.58 -19.54 -13.48
C ASP A 377 27.49 -20.70 -14.48
N ASP A 378 28.44 -21.62 -14.49
CA ASP A 378 28.56 -22.70 -15.50
C ASP A 378 28.26 -24.11 -14.96
N LYS A 379 28.46 -24.37 -13.67
CA LYS A 379 28.43 -25.74 -13.11
C LYS A 379 27.82 -25.83 -11.73
N ILE A 380 27.23 -26.98 -11.43
CA ILE A 380 26.61 -27.32 -10.16
C ILE A 380 27.40 -28.48 -9.54
N PHE A 381 27.72 -28.40 -8.22
CA PHE A 381 28.48 -29.39 -7.48
C PHE A 381 27.69 -29.87 -6.28
N LEU A 382 27.32 -31.16 -6.23
CA LEU A 382 26.62 -31.76 -5.09
C LEU A 382 27.54 -31.82 -3.88
N ILE A 383 27.06 -31.41 -2.72
CA ILE A 383 27.76 -31.53 -1.45
C ILE A 383 27.66 -32.97 -0.99
N SER A 384 28.81 -33.58 -0.77
CA SER A 384 28.96 -35.00 -0.37
C SER A 384 29.76 -35.11 0.92
N PRO A 385 29.40 -36.03 1.83
CA PRO A 385 30.19 -36.31 3.03
C PRO A 385 31.46 -37.11 2.69
N ASP A 386 32.40 -37.16 3.62
CA ASP A 386 33.60 -37.99 3.52
C ASP A 386 33.27 -39.48 3.55
N LYS A 387 34.28 -40.30 3.16
CA LYS A 387 34.20 -41.75 3.21
C LYS A 387 33.96 -42.26 4.63
N GLY A 388 32.98 -43.18 4.77
CA GLY A 388 32.59 -43.76 6.05
C GLY A 388 31.30 -43.20 6.61
N ALA A 389 30.78 -42.13 6.05
CA ALA A 389 29.40 -41.67 6.37
C ALA A 389 28.34 -42.66 5.87
N VAL A 390 27.28 -42.85 6.63
CA VAL A 390 26.20 -43.77 6.27
C VAL A 390 24.86 -43.01 6.17
N PRO A 391 23.88 -43.52 5.37
CA PRO A 391 22.58 -42.89 5.26
C PRO A 391 21.88 -42.68 6.60
N GLY A 392 21.20 -41.55 6.78
CA GLY A 392 20.51 -41.17 8.02
C GLY A 392 21.34 -40.41 9.04
N MET A 393 22.68 -40.38 8.91
CA MET A 393 23.52 -39.58 9.80
C MET A 393 23.13 -38.13 9.79
N LYS A 394 23.01 -37.51 10.98
CA LYS A 394 22.72 -36.09 11.14
C LYS A 394 23.96 -35.24 10.86
N VAL A 395 23.81 -34.25 10.00
CA VAL A 395 24.83 -33.21 9.79
C VAL A 395 24.59 -32.11 10.85
N LYS A 396 25.65 -31.73 11.55
CA LYS A 396 25.60 -30.77 12.66
C LYS A 396 26.44 -29.54 12.34
#